data_b1666776be725e6018f1a086f68b6f91
#
_entry.id   b1666776be725e6018f1a086f68b6f91
#
_cell.length_a   1.000
_cell.length_b   1.000
_cell.length_c   1.000
_cell.angle_alpha   90.00
_cell.angle_beta   90.00
_cell.angle_gamma   90.00
#
_symmetry.space_group_name_H-M   'P 1'
#
loop_
_entity.id
_entity.type
_entity.pdbx_description
1 polymer ?
#
loop_
_entity_poly.entity_id
_entity_poly.type
_entity_poly.pdbx_seq_one_letter_code
_entity_poly.pdbx_strand_id
1 'polypeptide(L)'
;ILYFLKKCKSVICLNLSNNMSINTSFNYSPNFDEKKRNKKYIKYILFHYTGMKSENSAINRLTKIQSEVSSHYLIKNNGKIISLVPDSYTAWHAGVSSWKKIKGLNKYSIGIEISNPGHKHGYKNFSKKQINSLVKLSHFLIKKYKIKKNNILGHSDVSPERKMDPGEKFPWKKLSKKNIGLWPLIDNKKLIKFRNKKCNKLTENKFLKNLFKIGYSRYLDKEINKNKYHMFVIEAFQRRFRPELI
;
A
#
# COMPACT_ATOMS: atom_id res chain seq x y z
N ILE A 1 1.23 9.15 -29.90
CA ILE A 1 0.54 9.60 -28.67
C ILE A 1 -0.88 10.06 -28.99
N LEU A 2 -1.11 10.86 -30.05
CA LEU A 2 -2.46 11.34 -30.43
C LEU A 2 -3.42 10.24 -30.94
N TYR A 3 -2.93 9.13 -31.41
CA TYR A 3 -3.75 8.03 -31.95
C TYR A 3 -4.46 7.21 -30.85
N PHE A 4 -3.92 7.21 -29.62
CA PHE A 4 -4.50 6.48 -28.48
C PHE A 4 -5.67 7.21 -27.79
N LEU A 5 -5.75 8.53 -27.92
CA LEU A 5 -6.75 9.34 -27.19
C LEU A 5 -8.15 9.33 -27.82
N LYS A 6 -8.30 8.91 -29.08
CA LYS A 6 -9.61 8.93 -29.77
C LYS A 6 -10.45 7.64 -29.62
N LYS A 7 -9.91 6.55 -29.07
CA LYS A 7 -10.62 5.24 -29.04
C LYS A 7 -11.21 4.82 -27.70
N CYS A 8 -11.17 5.67 -26.66
CA CYS A 8 -11.64 5.30 -25.31
C CYS A 8 -12.91 6.00 -24.83
N LYS A 9 -13.81 6.41 -25.72
CA LYS A 9 -15.11 7.01 -25.30
C LYS A 9 -16.29 6.04 -25.20
N SER A 10 -16.12 4.78 -25.54
CA SER A 10 -17.22 3.82 -25.48
C SER A 10 -16.68 2.41 -25.26
N VAL A 11 -16.82 1.94 -24.06
CA VAL A 11 -16.89 0.51 -23.77
C VAL A 11 -17.26 0.42 -22.29
N ILE A 12 -18.41 0.08 -21.89
CA ILE A 12 -19.13 -1.06 -22.04
C ILE A 12 -19.78 -1.64 -20.90
N CYS A 13 -20.99 -1.76 -20.99
CA CYS A 13 -21.68 -2.89 -20.38
C CYS A 13 -21.61 -4.06 -21.36
N LEU A 14 -21.18 -5.20 -20.88
CA LEU A 14 -21.79 -6.52 -21.15
C LEU A 14 -20.87 -7.64 -20.67
N ASN A 15 -21.19 -8.28 -19.59
CA ASN A 15 -21.51 -9.69 -19.51
C ASN A 15 -21.84 -10.11 -18.08
N LEU A 16 -23.04 -10.57 -17.92
CA LEU A 16 -23.62 -11.16 -16.72
C LEU A 16 -22.97 -12.53 -16.45
N SER A 17 -21.98 -12.52 -15.63
CA SER A 17 -21.59 -13.64 -14.79
C SER A 17 -21.07 -13.01 -13.51
N ASN A 18 -21.58 -13.31 -12.33
CA ASN A 18 -21.28 -12.80 -10.98
C ASN A 18 -19.98 -11.97 -10.83
N ASN A 19 -19.76 -10.96 -11.64
CA ASN A 19 -18.59 -10.10 -11.63
C ASN A 19 -18.89 -8.89 -10.75
N MET A 20 -18.24 -8.83 -9.59
CA MET A 20 -18.16 -7.59 -8.83
C MET A 20 -17.51 -6.53 -9.72
N SER A 21 -18.31 -5.63 -10.29
CA SER A 21 -17.82 -4.44 -10.98
C SER A 21 -17.52 -3.36 -9.95
N ILE A 22 -16.43 -2.63 -10.17
CA ILE A 22 -16.10 -1.45 -9.36
C ILE A 22 -16.33 -0.23 -10.22
N ASN A 23 -17.18 0.65 -9.73
CA ASN A 23 -17.38 1.94 -10.37
C ASN A 23 -16.13 2.82 -10.15
N THR A 24 -15.41 3.09 -11.23
CA THR A 24 -14.21 3.94 -11.26
C THR A 24 -14.36 5.02 -12.31
N SER A 25 -13.88 6.22 -12.01
CA SER A 25 -13.59 7.21 -13.05
C SER A 25 -12.14 7.09 -13.50
N PHE A 26 -11.83 7.58 -14.70
CA PHE A 26 -10.48 7.51 -15.27
C PHE A 26 -9.83 8.89 -15.25
N ASN A 27 -8.55 8.92 -14.86
CA ASN A 27 -7.67 10.07 -15.02
C ASN A 27 -6.24 9.55 -15.21
N TYR A 28 -5.86 9.32 -16.45
CA TYR A 28 -4.64 8.60 -16.78
C TYR A 28 -3.37 9.31 -16.35
N SER A 29 -2.46 8.54 -15.73
CA SER A 29 -1.07 8.92 -15.49
C SER A 29 -0.19 8.45 -16.66
N PRO A 30 0.75 9.25 -17.14
CA PRO A 30 1.76 8.81 -18.12
C PRO A 30 2.94 8.04 -17.47
N ASN A 31 3.03 8.02 -16.13
CA ASN A 31 4.16 7.50 -15.38
C ASN A 31 4.02 5.99 -15.10
N PHE A 32 4.31 5.16 -16.09
CA PHE A 32 4.27 3.68 -15.98
C PHE A 32 5.22 3.05 -16.99
N ASP A 33 5.61 1.81 -16.74
CA ASP A 33 6.44 1.06 -17.69
C ASP A 33 5.61 0.75 -18.96
N GLU A 34 6.13 1.05 -20.14
CA GLU A 34 5.42 0.86 -21.42
C GLU A 34 5.10 -0.62 -21.70
N LYS A 35 5.94 -1.53 -21.20
CA LYS A 35 5.76 -2.96 -21.37
C LYS A 35 4.67 -3.48 -20.43
N LYS A 36 3.64 -4.13 -20.98
CA LYS A 36 2.62 -4.82 -20.19
C LYS A 36 3.24 -5.93 -19.36
N ARG A 37 2.84 -6.03 -18.10
CA ARG A 37 3.23 -7.12 -17.20
C ARG A 37 2.24 -8.29 -17.27
N ASN A 38 2.73 -9.51 -17.12
CA ASN A 38 1.86 -10.68 -17.01
C ASN A 38 1.11 -10.67 -15.68
N LYS A 39 -0.18 -11.03 -15.68
CA LYS A 39 -1.04 -11.11 -14.49
C LYS A 39 -0.45 -11.97 -13.36
N LYS A 40 0.34 -13.01 -13.69
CA LYS A 40 1.01 -13.88 -12.72
C LYS A 40 2.00 -13.15 -11.81
N TYR A 41 2.49 -11.97 -12.21
CA TYR A 41 3.38 -11.15 -11.41
C TYR A 41 2.64 -10.27 -10.40
N ILE A 42 1.34 -10.03 -10.54
CA ILE A 42 0.54 -9.24 -9.61
C ILE A 42 0.23 -10.10 -8.39
N LYS A 43 1.04 -9.93 -7.33
CA LYS A 43 0.99 -10.75 -6.11
C LYS A 43 0.73 -9.95 -4.86
N TYR A 44 0.85 -8.61 -4.93
CA TYR A 44 0.77 -7.72 -3.77
C TYR A 44 -0.23 -6.58 -4.02
N ILE A 45 -0.78 -6.06 -2.93
CA ILE A 45 -1.43 -4.75 -2.87
C ILE A 45 -0.60 -3.90 -1.91
N LEU A 46 -0.25 -2.68 -2.32
CA LEU A 46 0.41 -1.70 -1.47
C LEU A 46 -0.52 -0.51 -1.23
N PHE A 47 -0.75 -0.21 0.05
CA PHE A 47 -1.51 0.96 0.47
C PHE A 47 -0.60 2.13 0.75
N HIS A 48 -1.03 3.30 0.25
CA HIS A 48 -0.36 4.58 0.39
C HIS A 48 -1.33 5.63 0.90
N TYR A 49 -0.81 6.70 1.44
CA TYR A 49 -1.54 7.97 1.49
C TYR A 49 -0.85 8.97 0.54
N THR A 50 -1.63 9.91 -0.01
CA THR A 50 -1.11 10.86 -0.99
C THR A 50 -0.06 11.83 -0.43
N GLY A 51 -0.09 12.15 0.87
CA GLY A 51 0.85 13.06 1.53
C GLY A 51 0.82 14.47 0.96
N MET A 52 -0.31 14.92 0.42
CA MET A 52 -0.47 16.20 -0.25
C MET A 52 -1.56 17.04 0.44
N LYS A 53 -1.39 18.40 0.45
CA LYS A 53 -2.32 19.33 1.08
C LYS A 53 -3.76 19.21 0.55
N SER A 54 -3.92 18.90 -0.74
CA SER A 54 -5.23 18.78 -1.39
C SER A 54 -5.32 17.56 -2.31
N GLU A 55 -6.54 17.14 -2.64
CA GLU A 55 -6.79 16.08 -3.62
C GLU A 55 -6.33 16.49 -5.02
N ASN A 56 -6.52 17.75 -5.41
CA ASN A 56 -6.09 18.24 -6.71
C ASN A 56 -4.56 18.20 -6.83
N SER A 57 -3.83 18.61 -5.78
CA SER A 57 -2.37 18.49 -5.75
C SER A 57 -1.91 17.04 -5.86
N ALA A 58 -2.62 16.10 -5.22
CA ALA A 58 -2.34 14.68 -5.31
C ALA A 58 -2.58 14.13 -6.72
N ILE A 59 -3.72 14.48 -7.33
CA ILE A 59 -4.04 14.08 -8.70
C ILE A 59 -2.99 14.64 -9.67
N ASN A 60 -2.70 15.94 -9.59
CA ASN A 60 -1.68 16.57 -10.43
C ASN A 60 -0.32 15.88 -10.31
N ARG A 61 0.13 15.57 -9.08
CA ARG A 61 1.39 14.86 -8.86
C ARG A 61 1.39 13.46 -9.47
N LEU A 62 0.28 12.72 -9.36
CA LEU A 62 0.18 11.35 -9.86
C LEU A 62 -0.01 11.26 -11.38
N THR A 63 -0.38 12.39 -12.06
CA THR A 63 -0.67 12.43 -13.49
C THR A 63 0.28 13.33 -14.29
N LYS A 64 1.11 14.13 -13.63
CA LYS A 64 2.09 14.98 -14.29
C LYS A 64 3.35 14.17 -14.63
N ILE A 65 3.78 14.20 -15.90
CA ILE A 65 4.91 13.41 -16.38
C ILE A 65 6.21 13.70 -15.60
N GLN A 66 6.48 14.97 -15.30
CA GLN A 66 7.69 15.39 -14.60
C GLN A 66 7.76 14.94 -13.14
N SER A 67 6.69 14.42 -12.58
CA SER A 67 6.69 13.93 -11.19
C SER A 67 7.25 12.52 -11.04
N GLU A 68 7.33 11.77 -12.15
CA GLU A 68 7.89 10.40 -12.20
C GLU A 68 7.32 9.45 -11.13
N VAL A 69 6.07 9.71 -10.73
CA VAL A 69 5.32 8.89 -9.78
C VAL A 69 3.91 8.67 -10.26
N SER A 70 3.33 7.55 -9.92
CA SER A 70 1.94 7.21 -10.20
C SER A 70 1.42 6.17 -9.20
N SER A 71 0.16 5.79 -9.35
CA SER A 71 -0.40 4.58 -8.73
C SER A 71 -1.47 3.98 -9.66
N HIS A 72 -1.96 2.79 -9.36
CA HIS A 72 -3.03 2.20 -10.17
C HIS A 72 -4.38 2.85 -9.84
N TYR A 73 -4.60 3.12 -8.56
CA TYR A 73 -5.85 3.70 -8.06
C TYR A 73 -5.60 4.82 -7.06
N LEU A 74 -6.51 5.80 -7.07
CA LEU A 74 -6.62 6.83 -6.05
C LEU A 74 -8.03 6.82 -5.47
N ILE A 75 -8.14 6.77 -4.15
CA ILE A 75 -9.41 6.90 -3.41
C ILE A 75 -9.51 8.31 -2.82
N LYS A 76 -10.50 9.08 -3.28
CA LYS A 76 -10.77 10.44 -2.82
C LYS A 76 -11.41 10.46 -1.43
N ASN A 77 -11.44 11.63 -0.77
CA ASN A 77 -12.06 11.81 0.56
C ASN A 77 -13.56 11.41 0.58
N ASN A 78 -14.26 11.63 -0.51
CA ASN A 78 -15.67 11.24 -0.67
C ASN A 78 -15.86 9.75 -1.02
N GLY A 79 -14.76 8.98 -1.13
CA GLY A 79 -14.76 7.57 -1.48
C GLY A 79 -14.79 7.26 -2.98
N LYS A 80 -14.82 8.27 -3.87
CA LYS A 80 -14.74 8.03 -5.31
C LYS A 80 -13.39 7.41 -5.65
N ILE A 81 -13.41 6.36 -6.48
CA ILE A 81 -12.20 5.67 -6.94
C ILE A 81 -11.83 6.18 -8.32
N ILE A 82 -10.60 6.60 -8.49
CA ILE A 82 -10.02 7.00 -9.78
C ILE A 82 -9.02 5.94 -10.20
N SER A 83 -9.11 5.44 -11.43
CA SER A 83 -8.11 4.61 -12.06
C SER A 83 -7.10 5.50 -12.79
N LEU A 84 -5.82 5.36 -12.47
CA LEU A 84 -4.73 6.19 -13.00
C LEU A 84 -3.86 5.40 -13.97
N VAL A 85 -3.49 4.17 -13.61
CA VAL A 85 -2.72 3.26 -14.46
C VAL A 85 -3.45 1.94 -14.55
N PRO A 86 -3.67 1.37 -15.75
CA PRO A 86 -4.27 0.05 -15.87
C PRO A 86 -3.44 -1.03 -15.18
N ASP A 87 -4.10 -1.99 -14.52
CA ASP A 87 -3.43 -3.09 -13.79
C ASP A 87 -2.41 -3.87 -14.60
N SER A 88 -2.58 -3.91 -15.93
CA SER A 88 -1.67 -4.60 -16.86
C SER A 88 -0.33 -3.90 -17.06
N TYR A 89 -0.18 -2.69 -16.55
CA TYR A 89 1.08 -1.94 -16.60
C TYR A 89 1.67 -1.78 -15.19
N THR A 90 2.95 -1.44 -15.11
CA THR A 90 3.64 -1.20 -13.86
C THR A 90 3.55 0.27 -13.51
N ALA A 91 2.75 0.65 -12.52
CA ALA A 91 2.75 2.01 -11.98
C ALA A 91 3.96 2.26 -11.06
N TRP A 92 4.42 3.50 -10.96
CA TRP A 92 5.62 3.90 -10.19
C TRP A 92 5.24 4.43 -8.82
N HIS A 93 4.85 3.52 -7.88
CA HIS A 93 4.36 3.90 -6.55
C HIS A 93 5.23 3.46 -5.38
N ALA A 94 6.06 2.41 -5.54
CA ALA A 94 6.82 1.84 -4.44
C ALA A 94 8.30 2.30 -4.42
N GLY A 95 8.86 2.69 -5.58
CA GLY A 95 10.27 3.06 -5.72
C GLY A 95 11.21 1.95 -5.27
N VAL A 96 12.32 2.32 -4.65
CA VAL A 96 13.24 1.35 -4.00
C VAL A 96 12.49 0.70 -2.85
N SER A 97 12.25 -0.59 -2.97
CA SER A 97 11.40 -1.34 -2.06
C SER A 97 11.74 -2.83 -2.05
N SER A 98 11.50 -3.49 -0.93
CA SER A 98 11.75 -4.91 -0.79
C SER A 98 10.81 -5.57 0.21
N TRP A 99 10.39 -6.80 -0.10
CA TRP A 99 9.63 -7.65 0.81
C TRP A 99 10.00 -9.10 0.59
N LYS A 100 10.37 -9.81 1.66
CA LYS A 100 10.96 -11.16 1.56
C LYS A 100 12.22 -11.12 0.67
N LYS A 101 12.24 -11.89 -0.41
CA LYS A 101 13.34 -11.92 -1.39
C LYS A 101 13.09 -11.06 -2.63
N ILE A 102 11.92 -10.39 -2.70
CA ILE A 102 11.54 -9.59 -3.88
C ILE A 102 12.00 -8.15 -3.68
N LYS A 103 12.68 -7.61 -4.68
CA LYS A 103 13.08 -6.20 -4.79
C LYS A 103 12.26 -5.53 -5.90
N GLY A 104 12.01 -4.21 -5.77
CA GLY A 104 11.28 -3.44 -6.78
C GLY A 104 9.80 -3.84 -6.86
N LEU A 105 9.03 -3.56 -5.82
CA LEU A 105 7.64 -4.02 -5.68
C LEU A 105 6.68 -3.46 -6.73
N ASN A 106 7.05 -2.40 -7.49
CA ASN A 106 6.22 -1.86 -8.57
C ASN A 106 5.75 -2.97 -9.54
N LYS A 107 6.67 -3.83 -9.99
CA LYS A 107 6.37 -4.91 -10.94
C LYS A 107 5.40 -5.96 -10.39
N TYR A 108 5.34 -6.11 -9.08
CA TYR A 108 4.63 -7.22 -8.42
C TYR A 108 3.38 -6.80 -7.68
N SER A 109 3.04 -5.51 -7.68
CA SER A 109 1.95 -4.98 -6.85
C SER A 109 0.98 -4.10 -7.62
N ILE A 110 -0.20 -3.94 -7.01
CA ILE A 110 -1.15 -2.87 -7.31
C ILE A 110 -1.00 -1.81 -6.21
N GLY A 111 -0.64 -0.59 -6.57
CA GLY A 111 -0.61 0.56 -5.67
C GLY A 111 -1.98 1.22 -5.56
N ILE A 112 -2.41 1.49 -4.34
CA ILE A 112 -3.65 2.21 -4.04
C ILE A 112 -3.29 3.40 -3.15
N GLU A 113 -3.42 4.59 -3.72
CA GLU A 113 -3.30 5.85 -3.00
C GLU A 113 -4.64 6.20 -2.34
N ILE A 114 -4.59 6.74 -1.14
CA ILE A 114 -5.77 7.19 -0.39
C ILE A 114 -5.53 8.65 -0.02
N SER A 115 -6.47 9.51 -0.40
CA SER A 115 -6.35 10.94 -0.16
C SER A 115 -6.25 11.25 1.34
N ASN A 116 -5.10 11.74 1.76
CA ASN A 116 -4.80 12.14 3.13
C ASN A 116 -3.58 13.06 3.12
N PRO A 117 -3.58 14.17 3.87
CA PRO A 117 -2.47 15.12 3.88
C PRO A 117 -1.15 14.50 4.38
N GLY A 118 -1.20 13.40 5.12
CA GLY A 118 -0.02 12.73 5.62
C GLY A 118 0.70 13.53 6.72
N HIS A 119 1.76 12.95 7.27
CA HIS A 119 2.47 13.50 8.44
C HIS A 119 2.96 14.93 8.24
N LYS A 120 3.37 15.31 7.01
CA LYS A 120 3.89 16.65 6.73
C LYS A 120 2.81 17.75 6.70
N HIS A 121 1.53 17.40 6.50
CA HIS A 121 0.47 18.38 6.22
C HIS A 121 -0.79 18.16 7.07
N GLY A 122 -0.64 17.60 8.27
CA GLY A 122 -1.75 17.35 9.19
C GLY A 122 -2.42 16.00 8.98
N TYR A 123 -1.67 14.94 9.26
CA TYR A 123 -2.13 13.56 9.16
C TYR A 123 -3.40 13.31 9.97
N LYS A 124 -4.43 12.79 9.33
CA LYS A 124 -5.74 12.58 9.90
C LYS A 124 -6.27 11.16 9.70
N ASN A 125 -7.34 10.82 10.40
CA ASN A 125 -8.05 9.55 10.19
C ASN A 125 -8.63 9.47 8.79
N PHE A 126 -8.70 8.27 8.25
CA PHE A 126 -9.36 7.99 6.99
C PHE A 126 -10.89 7.96 7.18
N SER A 127 -11.63 8.58 6.25
CA SER A 127 -13.08 8.64 6.33
C SER A 127 -13.74 7.26 6.16
N LYS A 128 -14.96 7.09 6.70
CA LYS A 128 -15.76 5.88 6.48
C LYS A 128 -15.98 5.61 4.99
N LYS A 129 -16.18 6.66 4.18
CA LYS A 129 -16.38 6.55 2.72
C LYS A 129 -15.12 6.01 2.04
N GLN A 130 -13.93 6.52 2.41
CA GLN A 130 -12.65 6.00 1.89
C GLN A 130 -12.45 4.52 2.24
N ILE A 131 -12.66 4.15 3.50
CA ILE A 131 -12.46 2.76 3.95
C ILE A 131 -13.45 1.81 3.31
N ASN A 132 -14.71 2.21 3.11
CA ASN A 132 -15.69 1.38 2.40
C ASN A 132 -15.28 1.14 0.94
N SER A 133 -14.80 2.17 0.24
CA SER A 133 -14.30 2.06 -1.13
C SER A 133 -13.03 1.22 -1.20
N LEU A 134 -12.11 1.40 -0.25
CA LEU A 134 -10.89 0.60 -0.13
C LEU A 134 -11.22 -0.89 0.05
N VAL A 135 -12.20 -1.22 0.90
CA VAL A 135 -12.65 -2.60 1.12
C VAL A 135 -13.19 -3.21 -0.18
N LYS A 136 -14.08 -2.50 -0.87
CA LYS A 136 -14.66 -2.96 -2.14
C LYS A 136 -13.56 -3.21 -3.20
N LEU A 137 -12.69 -2.22 -3.40
CA LEU A 137 -11.57 -2.31 -4.35
C LEU A 137 -10.61 -3.46 -3.98
N SER A 138 -10.26 -3.59 -2.71
CA SER A 138 -9.36 -4.64 -2.25
C SER A 138 -9.94 -6.03 -2.49
N HIS A 139 -11.22 -6.28 -2.18
CA HIS A 139 -11.87 -7.56 -2.43
C HIS A 139 -11.92 -7.89 -3.92
N PHE A 140 -12.21 -6.90 -4.77
CA PHE A 140 -12.16 -7.07 -6.23
C PHE A 140 -10.77 -7.52 -6.69
N LEU A 141 -9.71 -6.83 -6.26
CA LEU A 141 -8.33 -7.15 -6.66
C LEU A 141 -7.85 -8.49 -6.09
N ILE A 142 -8.21 -8.78 -4.83
CA ILE A 142 -7.92 -10.07 -4.18
C ILE A 142 -8.53 -11.23 -4.99
N LYS A 143 -9.80 -11.12 -5.39
CA LYS A 143 -10.49 -12.13 -6.21
C LYS A 143 -9.86 -12.23 -7.59
N LYS A 144 -9.64 -11.08 -8.27
CA LYS A 144 -9.10 -10.99 -9.64
C LYS A 144 -7.70 -11.59 -9.79
N TYR A 145 -6.82 -11.34 -8.79
CA TYR A 145 -5.41 -11.73 -8.85
C TYR A 145 -5.03 -12.81 -7.84
N LYS A 146 -5.99 -13.36 -7.08
CA LYS A 146 -5.78 -14.39 -6.05
C LYS A 146 -4.72 -13.96 -5.02
N ILE A 147 -4.75 -12.66 -4.61
CA ILE A 147 -3.77 -12.08 -3.71
C ILE A 147 -3.99 -12.61 -2.29
N LYS A 148 -2.93 -13.18 -1.69
CA LYS A 148 -2.98 -13.68 -0.32
C LYS A 148 -3.00 -12.52 0.69
N LYS A 149 -3.72 -12.66 1.82
CA LYS A 149 -3.84 -11.63 2.86
C LYS A 149 -2.50 -11.15 3.43
N ASN A 150 -1.47 -12.02 3.45
CA ASN A 150 -0.11 -11.68 3.89
C ASN A 150 0.70 -10.90 2.84
N ASN A 151 0.14 -10.69 1.66
CA ASN A 151 0.73 -9.90 0.58
C ASN A 151 0.04 -8.54 0.42
N ILE A 152 -0.77 -8.12 1.41
CA ILE A 152 -1.39 -6.80 1.45
C ILE A 152 -0.64 -5.99 2.49
N LEU A 153 0.10 -4.97 2.03
CA LEU A 153 1.15 -4.29 2.77
C LEU A 153 0.94 -2.76 2.71
N GLY A 154 1.57 -2.05 3.63
CA GLY A 154 1.78 -0.61 3.52
C GLY A 154 3.10 -0.30 2.83
N HIS A 155 3.24 0.93 2.34
CA HIS A 155 4.51 1.38 1.76
C HIS A 155 5.65 1.34 2.79
N SER A 156 5.38 1.72 4.04
CA SER A 156 6.34 1.62 5.14
C SER A 156 6.79 0.19 5.45
N ASP A 157 5.97 -0.84 5.15
CA ASP A 157 6.40 -2.23 5.32
C ASP A 157 7.52 -2.62 4.34
N VAL A 158 7.53 -2.03 3.14
CA VAL A 158 8.43 -2.40 2.03
C VAL A 158 9.58 -1.42 1.79
N SER A 159 9.51 -0.22 2.40
CA SER A 159 10.52 0.84 2.35
C SER A 159 10.59 1.56 3.69
N PRO A 160 10.92 0.86 4.79
CA PRO A 160 10.80 1.40 6.14
C PRO A 160 11.67 2.62 6.39
N GLU A 161 12.83 2.71 5.74
CA GLU A 161 13.80 3.80 5.85
C GLU A 161 13.36 5.11 5.19
N ARG A 162 12.42 5.04 4.24
CA ARG A 162 12.00 6.18 3.41
C ARG A 162 10.55 6.58 3.58
N LYS A 163 9.71 5.67 4.07
CA LYS A 163 8.25 5.79 3.97
C LYS A 163 7.55 5.52 5.29
N MET A 164 6.53 6.32 5.56
CA MET A 164 5.66 6.17 6.74
C MET A 164 4.23 5.77 6.36
N ASP A 165 3.83 5.99 5.10
CA ASP A 165 2.49 5.68 4.61
C ASP A 165 2.17 4.17 4.60
N PRO A 166 0.92 3.78 4.86
CA PRO A 166 -0.25 4.61 5.09
C PRO A 166 -0.38 5.15 6.53
N GLY A 167 0.61 4.92 7.42
CA GLY A 167 0.72 5.48 8.75
C GLY A 167 -0.07 4.73 9.82
N GLU A 168 0.09 5.18 11.08
CA GLU A 168 -0.46 4.55 12.29
C GLU A 168 -1.98 4.71 12.43
N LYS A 169 -2.59 5.77 11.83
CA LYS A 169 -4.05 5.95 11.81
C LYS A 169 -4.76 5.08 10.77
N PHE A 170 -4.01 4.33 9.96
CA PHE A 170 -4.59 3.43 8.97
C PHE A 170 -5.22 2.21 9.65
N PRO A 171 -6.49 1.85 9.37
CA PRO A 171 -7.27 0.94 10.19
C PRO A 171 -7.00 -0.56 9.91
N TRP A 172 -5.73 -0.99 9.97
CA TRP A 172 -5.31 -2.36 9.69
C TRP A 172 -6.12 -3.44 10.42
N LYS A 173 -6.39 -3.24 11.72
CA LYS A 173 -7.18 -4.17 12.54
C LYS A 173 -8.62 -4.32 12.01
N LYS A 174 -9.24 -3.23 11.56
CA LYS A 174 -10.59 -3.26 10.98
C LYS A 174 -10.60 -3.95 9.61
N LEU A 175 -9.58 -3.70 8.78
CA LEU A 175 -9.43 -4.29 7.46
C LEU A 175 -9.17 -5.80 7.54
N SER A 176 -8.37 -6.25 8.49
CA SER A 176 -8.07 -7.68 8.68
C SER A 176 -9.31 -8.50 9.05
N LYS A 177 -10.27 -7.92 9.80
CA LYS A 177 -11.59 -8.54 10.05
C LYS A 177 -12.40 -8.74 8.77
N LYS A 178 -12.04 -8.06 7.68
CA LYS A 178 -12.61 -8.21 6.34
C LYS A 178 -11.68 -8.98 5.39
N ASN A 179 -10.75 -9.76 5.93
CA ASN A 179 -9.74 -10.54 5.19
C ASN A 179 -8.79 -9.69 4.32
N ILE A 180 -8.59 -8.41 4.67
CA ILE A 180 -7.67 -7.50 3.99
C ILE A 180 -6.47 -7.24 4.90
N GLY A 181 -5.31 -7.79 4.53
CA GLY A 181 -4.10 -7.73 5.34
C GLY A 181 -4.10 -8.67 6.53
N LEU A 182 -2.97 -8.72 7.23
CA LEU A 182 -2.80 -9.50 8.43
C LEU A 182 -2.94 -8.64 9.68
N TRP A 183 -3.53 -9.22 10.70
CA TRP A 183 -3.51 -8.74 12.07
C TRP A 183 -3.36 -9.93 13.01
N PRO A 184 -2.50 -9.86 14.05
CA PRO A 184 -2.31 -10.96 14.97
C PRO A 184 -3.58 -11.22 15.80
N LEU A 185 -4.00 -12.48 15.84
CA LEU A 185 -5.07 -12.95 16.73
C LEU A 185 -4.44 -13.40 18.05
N ILE A 186 -4.22 -12.44 18.94
CA ILE A 186 -3.64 -12.70 20.26
C ILE A 186 -4.68 -12.33 21.30
N ASP A 187 -4.85 -13.21 22.29
CA ASP A 187 -5.65 -12.94 23.47
C ASP A 187 -5.14 -11.70 24.21
N ASN A 188 -6.07 -10.85 24.67
CA ASN A 188 -5.71 -9.58 25.32
C ASN A 188 -4.86 -9.78 26.60
N LYS A 189 -5.13 -10.82 27.40
CA LYS A 189 -4.36 -11.11 28.61
C LYS A 189 -2.91 -11.47 28.27
N LYS A 190 -2.72 -12.32 27.26
CA LYS A 190 -1.39 -12.66 26.73
C LYS A 190 -0.70 -11.42 26.15
N LEU A 191 -1.45 -10.58 25.41
CA LEU A 191 -0.91 -9.37 24.81
C LEU A 191 -0.35 -8.41 25.87
N ILE A 192 -1.12 -8.13 26.94
CA ILE A 192 -0.71 -7.28 28.07
C ILE A 192 0.55 -7.85 28.73
N LYS A 193 0.56 -9.15 29.03
CA LYS A 193 1.73 -9.82 29.63
C LYS A 193 3.00 -9.66 28.80
N PHE A 194 2.91 -9.78 27.47
CA PHE A 194 4.06 -9.61 26.59
C PHE A 194 4.48 -8.13 26.42
N ARG A 195 3.52 -7.22 26.41
CA ARG A 195 3.77 -5.77 26.28
C ARG A 195 4.56 -5.19 27.47
N ASN A 196 4.35 -5.72 28.66
CA ASN A 196 5.00 -5.28 29.88
C ASN A 196 6.38 -5.90 30.11
N LYS A 197 6.82 -6.82 29.25
CA LYS A 197 8.17 -7.39 29.35
C LYS A 197 9.22 -6.37 28.92
N LYS A 198 10.20 -6.13 29.81
CA LYS A 198 11.41 -5.38 29.44
C LYS A 198 12.15 -6.09 28.30
N CYS A 199 12.56 -5.30 27.31
CA CYS A 199 13.36 -5.79 26.20
C CYS A 199 14.84 -5.73 26.59
N ASN A 200 15.58 -6.83 26.35
CA ASN A 200 17.03 -6.86 26.43
C ASN A 200 17.61 -7.18 25.04
N LYS A 201 18.92 -7.12 24.87
CA LYS A 201 19.60 -7.32 23.59
C LYS A 201 19.26 -8.67 22.93
N LEU A 202 19.10 -9.71 23.72
CA LEU A 202 18.75 -11.05 23.21
C LEU A 202 17.32 -11.09 22.66
N THR A 203 16.38 -10.49 23.37
CA THR A 203 14.97 -10.40 22.93
C THR A 203 14.80 -9.49 21.72
N GLU A 204 15.56 -8.40 21.64
CA GLU A 204 15.63 -7.51 20.47
C GLU A 204 16.10 -8.26 19.23
N ASN A 205 17.22 -8.98 19.32
CA ASN A 205 17.76 -9.76 18.22
C ASN A 205 16.76 -10.85 17.75
N LYS A 206 16.07 -11.50 18.68
CA LYS A 206 15.02 -12.49 18.36
C LYS A 206 13.84 -11.83 17.66
N PHE A 207 13.45 -10.63 18.10
CA PHE A 207 12.37 -9.86 17.48
C PHE A 207 12.73 -9.48 16.05
N LEU A 208 13.90 -8.90 15.80
CA LEU A 208 14.38 -8.58 14.45
C LEU A 208 14.44 -9.82 13.54
N LYS A 209 14.96 -10.93 14.02
CA LYS A 209 14.95 -12.21 13.27
C LYS A 209 13.53 -12.61 12.85
N ASN A 210 12.54 -12.40 13.71
CA ASN A 210 11.14 -12.69 13.40
C ASN A 210 10.53 -11.70 12.39
N LEU A 211 10.87 -10.41 12.46
CA LEU A 211 10.46 -9.42 11.45
C LEU A 211 10.96 -9.79 10.06
N PHE A 212 12.22 -10.23 9.96
CA PHE A 212 12.80 -10.70 8.70
C PHE A 212 12.13 -11.98 8.17
N LYS A 213 11.71 -12.89 9.07
CA LYS A 213 10.91 -14.09 8.68
C LYS A 213 9.52 -13.70 8.15
N ILE A 214 8.89 -12.67 8.70
CA ILE A 214 7.59 -12.15 8.23
C ILE A 214 7.74 -11.59 6.81
N GLY A 215 8.84 -10.91 6.52
CA GLY A 215 9.09 -10.39 5.18
C GLY A 215 9.84 -9.06 5.09
N TYR A 216 10.01 -8.36 6.22
CA TYR A 216 10.84 -7.15 6.24
C TYR A 216 12.24 -7.45 5.71
N SER A 217 12.81 -6.53 4.93
CA SER A 217 14.17 -6.69 4.42
C SER A 217 15.19 -6.59 5.55
N ARG A 218 16.27 -7.34 5.44
CA ARG A 218 17.38 -7.24 6.41
C ARG A 218 18.19 -5.98 6.25
N TYR A 219 18.31 -5.50 5.01
CA TYR A 219 19.12 -4.35 4.66
C TYR A 219 18.89 -3.99 3.19
N LEU A 220 18.47 -2.78 2.90
CA LEU A 220 18.18 -2.33 1.54
C LEU A 220 19.25 -1.40 0.99
N ASP A 221 19.80 -0.56 1.85
CA ASP A 221 20.71 0.51 1.46
C ASP A 221 22.01 0.43 2.25
N LYS A 222 23.13 0.28 1.55
CA LYS A 222 24.47 0.18 2.16
C LYS A 222 24.94 1.48 2.81
N GLU A 223 24.32 2.61 2.46
CA GLU A 223 24.66 3.94 3.00
C GLU A 223 24.07 4.17 4.39
N ILE A 224 23.05 3.41 4.78
CA ILE A 224 22.40 3.55 6.09
C ILE A 224 23.08 2.62 7.10
N ASN A 225 23.44 3.18 8.27
CA ASN A 225 23.92 2.37 9.38
C ASN A 225 22.90 1.27 9.75
N LYS A 226 23.39 0.05 9.94
CA LYS A 226 22.57 -1.15 10.19
C LYS A 226 21.64 -1.00 11.40
N ASN A 227 22.11 -0.40 12.49
CA ASN A 227 21.28 -0.20 13.68
C ASN A 227 20.16 0.80 13.40
N LYS A 228 20.45 1.89 12.69
CA LYS A 228 19.46 2.87 12.23
C LYS A 228 18.41 2.22 11.31
N TYR A 229 18.83 1.35 10.40
CA TYR A 229 17.92 0.60 9.56
C TYR A 229 17.00 -0.32 10.39
N HIS A 230 17.53 -1.01 11.39
CA HIS A 230 16.72 -1.84 12.29
C HIS A 230 15.65 -1.02 13.03
N MET A 231 15.96 0.21 13.44
CA MET A 231 14.98 1.11 14.07
C MET A 231 13.84 1.43 13.08
N PHE A 232 14.14 1.77 11.82
CA PHE A 232 13.11 2.01 10.82
C PHE A 232 12.20 0.79 10.59
N VAL A 233 12.77 -0.42 10.58
CA VAL A 233 11.97 -1.67 10.47
C VAL A 233 11.06 -1.86 11.69
N ILE A 234 11.56 -1.58 12.89
CA ILE A 234 10.77 -1.66 14.13
C ILE A 234 9.63 -0.64 14.10
N GLU A 235 9.91 0.60 13.73
CA GLU A 235 8.90 1.65 13.60
C GLU A 235 7.83 1.32 12.54
N ALA A 236 8.23 0.81 11.37
CA ALA A 236 7.29 0.38 10.35
C ALA A 236 6.35 -0.74 10.86
N PHE A 237 6.90 -1.70 11.60
CA PHE A 237 6.12 -2.72 12.28
C PHE A 237 5.17 -2.11 13.33
N GLN A 238 5.64 -1.15 14.13
CA GLN A 238 4.82 -0.48 15.14
C GLN A 238 3.69 0.31 14.49
N ARG A 239 3.94 1.12 13.45
CA ARG A 239 2.89 1.84 12.70
C ARG A 239 1.74 0.93 12.28
N ARG A 240 2.04 -0.31 11.96
CA ARG A 240 1.03 -1.28 11.54
C ARG A 240 0.37 -2.01 12.70
N PHE A 241 1.14 -2.54 13.65
CA PHE A 241 0.67 -3.50 14.66
C PHE A 241 0.62 -2.95 16.08
N ARG A 242 1.25 -1.82 16.32
CA ARG A 242 1.35 -1.12 17.60
C ARG A 242 1.23 0.39 17.42
N PRO A 243 0.16 0.87 16.72
CA PRO A 243 0.02 2.30 16.39
C PRO A 243 0.01 3.23 17.61
N GLU A 244 -0.30 2.69 18.79
CA GLU A 244 -0.27 3.41 20.06
C GLU A 244 1.15 3.76 20.56
N LEU A 245 2.19 3.29 19.90
CA LEU A 245 3.59 3.57 20.22
C LEU A 245 4.25 4.58 19.27
N ILE A 246 3.51 5.14 18.33
CA ILE A 246 3.99 6.10 17.34
C ILE A 246 3.49 7.50 17.67
#